data_dfd19bfc4be4834aea081743d995c53b
#
_entry.id   dfd19bfc4be4834aea081743d995c53b
#
_cell.length_a   1.000
_cell.length_b   1.000
_cell.length_c   1.000
_cell.angle_alpha   90.00
_cell.angle_beta   90.00
_cell.angle_gamma   90.00
#
_symmetry.space_group_name_H-M   'P 1'
#
loop_
_entity.id
_entity.type
_entity.pdbx_description
1 polymer ?
#
loop_
_entity_poly.entity_id
_entity_poly.type
_entity_poly.pdbx_seq_one_letter_code
_entity_poly.pdbx_strand_id
1 'polypeptide(L)'
;DALGYDSISFTEHHFHVEGFELSNNPVLLDLFVGMQTRRIRVGQLGIVLPANNPLRVAEDIAMLDRMTGGRANAGFARGYQRRWVDVMAQQTHGIHGALPHEHDAIDEANRLAFEECFRIIKRAWTDDWLEYEGKFWRVPPGETPWTLDATQKWGGGIRDGVVRAISVVPKPVQKPHPPLWVTASN
;
A
#
# COMPACT_ATOMS: atom_id res chain seq x y z
N ASP A 1 10.15 -17.17 -16.01
CA ASP A 1 9.62 -17.34 -17.38
C ASP A 1 9.91 -18.72 -17.97
N ALA A 2 11.14 -19.23 -17.86
CA ALA A 2 11.53 -20.49 -18.50
C ALA A 2 10.83 -21.74 -17.94
N LEU A 3 10.46 -21.72 -16.66
CA LEU A 3 9.79 -22.83 -15.99
C LEU A 3 8.26 -22.84 -16.16
N GLY A 4 7.69 -21.84 -16.84
CA GLY A 4 6.25 -21.78 -17.13
C GLY A 4 5.34 -21.31 -16.00
N TYR A 5 5.87 -20.74 -14.92
CA TYR A 5 5.05 -20.13 -13.89
C TYR A 5 4.37 -18.85 -14.40
N ASP A 6 3.13 -18.61 -13.97
CA ASP A 6 2.34 -17.45 -14.33
C ASP A 6 2.64 -16.25 -13.45
N SER A 7 2.93 -16.47 -12.17
CA SER A 7 3.25 -15.40 -11.21
C SER A 7 4.21 -15.86 -10.13
N ILE A 8 4.87 -14.88 -9.52
CA ILE A 8 5.64 -15.03 -8.29
C ILE A 8 5.22 -13.92 -7.32
N SER A 9 5.16 -14.22 -6.03
CA SER A 9 4.80 -13.25 -5.00
C SER A 9 5.69 -13.40 -3.78
N PHE A 10 5.94 -12.28 -3.11
CA PHE A 10 6.71 -12.22 -1.89
C PHE A 10 5.84 -11.72 -0.73
N THR A 11 6.07 -12.27 0.47
CA THR A 11 5.44 -11.82 1.71
C THR A 11 6.19 -10.64 2.31
N GLU A 12 5.61 -9.94 3.27
CA GLU A 12 6.29 -8.91 4.04
C GLU A 12 6.54 -9.40 5.47
N HIS A 13 7.84 -9.46 5.85
CA HIS A 13 8.28 -9.86 7.19
C HIS A 13 9.49 -9.05 7.62
N HIS A 14 9.52 -8.63 8.88
CA HIS A 14 10.58 -7.81 9.42
C HIS A 14 11.19 -8.43 10.69
N PHE A 15 12.47 -8.12 10.93
CA PHE A 15 13.21 -8.44 12.17
C PHE A 15 13.35 -9.94 12.47
N HIS A 16 13.27 -10.79 11.45
CA HIS A 16 13.46 -12.25 11.57
C HIS A 16 14.94 -12.61 11.54
N VAL A 17 15.63 -12.37 12.65
CA VAL A 17 17.07 -12.71 12.81
C VAL A 17 17.33 -14.21 12.76
N GLU A 18 16.29 -15.00 12.92
CA GLU A 18 16.29 -16.47 12.79
C GLU A 18 16.51 -16.93 11.34
N GLY A 19 16.33 -16.05 10.36
CA GLY A 19 16.76 -16.27 8.98
C GLY A 19 15.81 -17.05 8.07
N PHE A 20 14.58 -17.35 8.49
CA PHE A 20 13.65 -18.11 7.66
C PHE A 20 12.58 -17.27 6.97
N GLU A 21 12.50 -15.98 7.25
CA GLU A 21 11.62 -15.05 6.54
C GLU A 21 12.37 -13.72 6.33
N LEU A 22 12.94 -13.53 5.13
CA LEU A 22 13.86 -12.43 4.83
C LEU A 22 13.27 -11.35 3.92
N SER A 23 11.99 -11.43 3.60
CA SER A 23 11.31 -10.52 2.66
C SER A 23 10.79 -9.27 3.37
N ASN A 24 11.67 -8.33 3.67
CA ASN A 24 11.30 -7.09 4.37
C ASN A 24 10.82 -5.97 3.44
N ASN A 25 10.99 -6.11 2.14
CA ASN A 25 10.43 -5.20 1.14
C ASN A 25 10.03 -5.98 -0.12
N PRO A 26 8.82 -6.53 -0.15
CA PRO A 26 8.35 -7.34 -1.26
C PRO A 26 8.31 -6.57 -2.58
N VAL A 27 8.04 -5.27 -2.58
CA VAL A 27 7.97 -4.45 -3.82
C VAL A 27 9.34 -4.37 -4.49
N LEU A 28 10.42 -4.25 -3.73
CA LEU A 28 11.78 -4.24 -4.30
C LEU A 28 12.15 -5.61 -4.88
N LEU A 29 11.76 -6.69 -4.21
CA LEU A 29 11.99 -8.05 -4.74
C LEU A 29 11.17 -8.29 -6.02
N ASP A 30 9.92 -7.86 -6.04
CA ASP A 30 9.06 -7.90 -7.22
C ASP A 30 9.68 -7.13 -8.39
N LEU A 31 10.19 -5.93 -8.12
CA LEU A 31 10.85 -5.12 -9.14
C LEU A 31 12.09 -5.82 -9.69
N PHE A 32 12.93 -6.37 -8.80
CA PHE A 32 14.12 -7.11 -9.20
C PHE A 32 13.76 -8.28 -10.14
N VAL A 33 12.78 -9.10 -9.77
CA VAL A 33 12.31 -10.21 -10.61
C VAL A 33 11.64 -9.70 -11.89
N GLY A 34 10.81 -8.66 -11.77
CA GLY A 34 10.12 -8.06 -12.91
C GLY A 34 11.06 -7.53 -13.99
N MET A 35 12.19 -6.97 -13.59
CA MET A 35 13.21 -6.47 -14.52
C MET A 35 14.04 -7.59 -15.19
N GLN A 36 14.11 -8.78 -14.57
CA GLN A 36 14.80 -9.96 -15.14
C GLN A 36 13.88 -10.85 -15.97
N THR A 37 12.59 -10.58 -16.01
CA THR A 37 11.58 -11.41 -16.66
C THR A 37 10.73 -10.59 -17.63
N ARG A 38 9.99 -11.26 -18.52
CA ARG A 38 9.18 -10.60 -19.55
C ARG A 38 7.68 -10.92 -19.49
N ARG A 39 7.30 -12.06 -18.93
CA ARG A 39 5.91 -12.56 -18.95
C ARG A 39 5.34 -12.78 -17.57
N ILE A 40 6.14 -13.32 -16.65
CA ILE A 40 5.68 -13.65 -15.30
C ILE A 40 5.15 -12.39 -14.60
N ARG A 41 4.02 -12.53 -13.94
CA ARG A 41 3.49 -11.48 -13.08
C ARG A 41 4.22 -11.48 -11.74
N VAL A 42 4.37 -10.33 -11.16
CA VAL A 42 5.04 -10.13 -9.87
C VAL A 42 4.09 -9.44 -8.89
N GLY A 43 4.17 -9.77 -7.62
CA GLY A 43 3.31 -9.14 -6.65
C GLY A 43 3.58 -9.54 -5.21
N GLN A 44 2.89 -8.88 -4.32
CA GLN A 44 3.01 -9.13 -2.89
C GLN A 44 1.92 -10.11 -2.44
N LEU A 45 2.22 -10.88 -1.39
CA LEU A 45 1.21 -11.74 -0.78
C LEU A 45 1.47 -11.89 0.73
N GLY A 46 1.32 -10.77 1.48
CA GLY A 46 0.94 -9.42 1.04
C GLY A 46 1.60 -8.34 1.88
N ILE A 47 1.50 -7.13 1.40
CA ILE A 47 1.89 -5.96 2.20
C ILE A 47 0.94 -5.82 3.39
N VAL A 48 1.49 -5.62 4.58
CA VAL A 48 0.72 -5.47 5.81
C VAL A 48 0.26 -4.02 5.97
N LEU A 49 -0.95 -3.73 5.51
CA LEU A 49 -1.46 -2.37 5.42
C LEU A 49 -1.49 -1.60 6.75
N PRO A 50 -1.88 -2.20 7.90
CA PRO A 50 -1.86 -1.48 9.17
C PRO A 50 -0.47 -1.00 9.62
N ALA A 51 0.59 -1.60 9.10
CA ALA A 51 1.98 -1.25 9.41
C ALA A 51 2.63 -0.31 8.38
N ASN A 52 1.87 0.13 7.35
CA ASN A 52 2.38 0.91 6.23
C ASN A 52 1.57 2.19 5.99
N ASN A 53 2.21 3.18 5.38
CA ASN A 53 1.52 4.36 4.87
C ASN A 53 0.80 4.01 3.55
N PRO A 54 -0.53 4.11 3.47
CA PRO A 54 -1.29 3.69 2.29
C PRO A 54 -0.96 4.50 1.03
N LEU A 55 -0.58 5.76 1.16
CA LEU A 55 -0.19 6.58 0.00
C LEU A 55 1.14 6.11 -0.57
N ARG A 56 2.11 5.78 0.30
CA ARG A 56 3.39 5.23 -0.15
C ARG A 56 3.20 3.87 -0.82
N VAL A 57 2.38 2.99 -0.25
CA VAL A 57 2.05 1.70 -0.86
C VAL A 57 1.40 1.87 -2.23
N ALA A 58 0.49 2.85 -2.37
CA ALA A 58 -0.14 3.14 -3.65
C ALA A 58 0.87 3.62 -4.71
N GLU A 59 1.79 4.51 -4.35
CA GLU A 59 2.86 4.99 -5.23
C GLU A 59 3.80 3.86 -5.65
N ASP A 60 4.28 3.07 -4.69
CA ASP A 60 5.25 2.00 -4.92
C ASP A 60 4.68 0.92 -5.86
N ILE A 61 3.43 0.48 -5.65
CA ILE A 61 2.78 -0.50 -6.52
C ILE A 61 2.49 0.11 -7.91
N ALA A 62 2.09 1.37 -7.99
CA ALA A 62 1.89 2.03 -9.29
C ALA A 62 3.20 2.15 -10.08
N MET A 63 4.31 2.44 -9.40
CA MET A 63 5.64 2.43 -10.00
C MET A 63 6.03 1.04 -10.48
N LEU A 64 5.86 0.01 -9.63
CA LEU A 64 6.10 -1.39 -10.01
C LEU A 64 5.31 -1.77 -11.25
N ASP A 65 4.01 -1.43 -11.29
CA ASP A 65 3.15 -1.74 -12.41
C ASP A 65 3.64 -1.09 -13.72
N ARG A 66 4.04 0.16 -13.66
CA ARG A 66 4.61 0.88 -14.81
C ARG A 66 5.95 0.29 -15.27
N MET A 67 6.86 0.04 -14.35
CA MET A 67 8.19 -0.47 -14.67
C MET A 67 8.16 -1.89 -15.21
N THR A 68 7.16 -2.68 -14.82
CA THR A 68 6.96 -4.05 -15.32
C THR A 68 6.01 -4.13 -16.53
N GLY A 69 5.50 -2.99 -17.03
CA GLY A 69 4.60 -2.96 -18.17
C GLY A 69 3.23 -3.60 -17.92
N GLY A 70 2.65 -3.39 -16.74
CA GLY A 70 1.32 -3.89 -16.39
C GLY A 70 1.31 -5.33 -15.88
N ARG A 71 2.42 -5.81 -15.30
CA ARG A 71 2.53 -7.17 -14.76
C ARG A 71 2.44 -7.25 -13.22
N ALA A 72 2.17 -6.14 -12.55
CA ALA A 72 2.00 -6.15 -11.10
C ALA A 72 0.67 -6.77 -10.69
N ASN A 73 0.69 -7.52 -9.57
CA ASN A 73 -0.46 -7.85 -8.73
C ASN A 73 -0.29 -7.11 -7.41
N ALA A 74 -1.37 -6.66 -6.82
CA ALA A 74 -1.34 -5.93 -5.55
C ALA A 74 -1.95 -6.81 -4.45
N GLY A 75 -1.11 -7.34 -3.58
CA GLY A 75 -1.53 -8.23 -2.51
C GLY A 75 -1.34 -7.62 -1.12
N PHE A 76 -2.32 -7.80 -0.25
CA PHE A 76 -2.42 -7.16 1.05
C PHE A 76 -2.72 -8.13 2.18
N ALA A 77 -2.23 -7.80 3.37
CA ALA A 77 -2.43 -8.57 4.59
C ALA A 77 -2.76 -7.66 5.77
N ARG A 78 -3.38 -8.22 6.79
CA ARG A 78 -3.69 -7.53 8.04
C ARG A 78 -2.50 -7.51 9.02
N GLY A 79 -1.66 -8.55 9.00
CA GLY A 79 -0.52 -8.71 9.88
C GLY A 79 -0.87 -9.20 11.28
N TYR A 80 -0.32 -10.37 11.64
CA TYR A 80 -0.54 -11.00 12.94
C TYR A 80 0.71 -11.00 13.83
N GLN A 81 1.88 -10.83 13.26
CA GLN A 81 3.15 -10.93 13.99
C GLN A 81 3.44 -9.64 14.76
N ARG A 82 3.03 -9.58 16.01
CA ARG A 82 3.15 -8.39 16.87
C ARG A 82 4.58 -7.89 17.01
N ARG A 83 5.58 -8.77 16.97
CA ARG A 83 7.00 -8.40 17.08
C ARG A 83 7.41 -7.27 16.14
N TRP A 84 6.91 -7.28 14.91
CA TRP A 84 7.26 -6.25 13.96
C TRP A 84 6.11 -5.32 13.59
N VAL A 85 4.87 -5.83 13.58
CA VAL A 85 3.71 -5.00 13.27
C VAL A 85 3.57 -3.85 14.26
N ASP A 86 3.69 -4.16 15.57
CA ASP A 86 3.60 -3.14 16.62
C ASP A 86 4.72 -2.08 16.50
N VAL A 87 5.92 -2.49 16.07
CA VAL A 87 7.04 -1.55 15.84
C VAL A 87 6.77 -0.65 14.63
N MET A 88 6.33 -1.21 13.51
CA MET A 88 6.11 -0.47 12.27
C MET A 88 4.83 0.36 12.31
N ALA A 89 3.80 -0.09 13.02
CA ALA A 89 2.50 0.56 13.09
C ALA A 89 2.44 1.76 14.04
N GLN A 90 3.53 2.14 14.71
CA GLN A 90 3.53 3.27 15.65
C GLN A 90 3.04 4.58 15.02
N GLN A 91 3.30 4.77 13.73
CA GLN A 91 2.83 5.95 12.99
C GLN A 91 1.36 5.85 12.54
N THR A 92 0.77 4.69 12.66
CA THR A 92 -0.65 4.43 12.34
C THR A 92 -1.50 4.31 13.61
N HIS A 93 -1.27 5.21 14.57
CA HIS A 93 -2.06 5.32 15.81
C HIS A 93 -1.98 4.10 16.74
N GLY A 94 -0.84 3.44 16.82
CA GLY A 94 -0.62 2.35 17.75
C GLY A 94 -1.44 1.09 17.45
N ILE A 95 -1.67 0.82 16.19
CA ILE A 95 -2.32 -0.43 15.77
C ILE A 95 -1.38 -1.61 16.07
N HIS A 96 -1.94 -2.71 16.50
CA HIS A 96 -1.23 -3.92 16.85
C HIS A 96 -1.45 -5.04 15.84
N GLY A 97 -0.49 -5.95 15.74
CA GLY A 97 -0.69 -7.24 15.08
C GLY A 97 -1.80 -8.02 15.79
N ALA A 98 -2.69 -8.63 15.02
CA ALA A 98 -3.83 -9.35 15.55
C ALA A 98 -4.01 -10.70 14.88
N LEU A 99 -4.36 -11.70 15.66
CA LEU A 99 -4.75 -13.01 15.16
C LEU A 99 -6.26 -13.00 14.87
N PRO A 100 -6.69 -13.40 13.67
CA PRO A 100 -8.09 -13.27 13.25
C PRO A 100 -9.11 -14.02 14.12
N HIS A 101 -8.66 -15.00 14.90
CA HIS A 101 -9.54 -15.78 15.78
C HIS A 101 -9.71 -15.18 17.20
N GLU A 102 -9.01 -14.09 17.51
CA GLU A 102 -9.10 -13.44 18.83
C GLU A 102 -10.41 -12.65 18.97
N HIS A 103 -10.91 -12.08 17.89
CA HIS A 103 -12.18 -11.32 17.83
C HIS A 103 -12.34 -10.27 18.93
N ASP A 104 -11.23 -9.72 19.41
CA ASP A 104 -11.19 -8.69 20.44
C ASP A 104 -11.11 -7.27 19.87
N ALA A 105 -10.98 -6.28 20.74
CA ALA A 105 -10.86 -4.88 20.33
C ALA A 105 -9.58 -4.58 19.52
N ILE A 106 -8.51 -5.36 19.72
CA ILE A 106 -7.26 -5.24 18.98
C ILE A 106 -7.46 -5.76 17.56
N ASP A 107 -8.08 -6.92 17.41
CA ASP A 107 -8.43 -7.49 16.11
C ASP A 107 -9.35 -6.54 15.32
N GLU A 108 -10.37 -5.99 15.96
CA GLU A 108 -11.28 -5.05 15.34
C GLU A 108 -10.57 -3.76 14.88
N ALA A 109 -9.70 -3.20 15.72
CA ALA A 109 -8.93 -2.01 15.35
C ALA A 109 -7.99 -2.27 14.17
N ASN A 110 -7.29 -3.41 14.17
CA ASN A 110 -6.43 -3.84 13.08
C ASN A 110 -7.24 -4.02 11.78
N ARG A 111 -8.40 -4.67 11.83
CA ARG A 111 -9.30 -4.85 10.70
C ARG A 111 -9.76 -3.51 10.11
N LEU A 112 -10.21 -2.59 10.96
CA LEU A 112 -10.66 -1.25 10.52
C LEU A 112 -9.53 -0.45 9.90
N ALA A 113 -8.32 -0.50 10.45
CA ALA A 113 -7.15 0.15 9.87
C ALA A 113 -6.80 -0.44 8.49
N PHE A 114 -6.83 -1.77 8.36
CA PHE A 114 -6.64 -2.43 7.07
C PHE A 114 -7.65 -1.98 6.02
N GLU A 115 -8.95 -2.00 6.36
CA GLU A 115 -10.02 -1.60 5.44
C GLU A 115 -9.92 -0.14 5.02
N GLU A 116 -9.49 0.73 5.93
CA GLU A 116 -9.30 2.15 5.64
C GLU A 116 -8.13 2.38 4.69
N CYS A 117 -6.96 1.77 4.98
CA CYS A 117 -5.80 1.81 4.10
C CYS A 117 -6.12 1.25 2.70
N PHE A 118 -6.83 0.13 2.63
CA PHE A 118 -7.23 -0.47 1.37
C PHE A 118 -8.12 0.46 0.52
N ARG A 119 -9.09 1.15 1.15
CA ARG A 119 -9.92 2.16 0.48
C ARG A 119 -9.10 3.33 -0.05
N ILE A 120 -8.17 3.85 0.76
CA ILE A 120 -7.28 4.95 0.36
C ILE A 120 -6.45 4.55 -0.86
N ILE A 121 -5.83 3.37 -0.84
CA ILE A 121 -5.02 2.86 -1.96
C ILE A 121 -5.84 2.78 -3.25
N LYS A 122 -7.04 2.19 -3.19
CA LYS A 122 -7.91 2.11 -4.38
C LYS A 122 -8.24 3.49 -4.91
N ARG A 123 -8.66 4.42 -4.05
CA ARG A 123 -8.96 5.80 -4.44
C ARG A 123 -7.73 6.52 -4.98
N ALA A 124 -6.56 6.32 -4.37
CA ALA A 124 -5.31 6.88 -4.87
C ALA A 124 -4.99 6.47 -6.31
N TRP A 125 -5.39 5.27 -6.73
CA TRP A 125 -5.20 4.81 -8.12
C TRP A 125 -6.28 5.26 -9.10
N THR A 126 -7.51 5.46 -8.63
CA THR A 126 -8.68 5.72 -9.49
C THR A 126 -9.12 7.18 -9.54
N ASP A 127 -8.99 7.89 -8.44
CA ASP A 127 -9.44 9.27 -8.34
C ASP A 127 -8.35 10.22 -8.87
N ASP A 128 -8.72 11.22 -9.64
CA ASP A 128 -7.78 12.26 -10.08
C ASP A 128 -7.30 13.10 -8.90
N TRP A 129 -8.21 13.39 -7.97
CA TRP A 129 -7.96 14.13 -6.75
C TRP A 129 -8.49 13.37 -5.54
N LEU A 130 -7.60 13.10 -4.59
CA LEU A 130 -7.91 12.40 -3.35
C LEU A 130 -8.09 13.40 -2.21
N GLU A 131 -9.27 13.38 -1.65
CA GLU A 131 -9.62 13.93 -0.34
C GLU A 131 -10.24 12.80 0.48
N TYR A 132 -9.73 12.58 1.68
CA TYR A 132 -10.16 11.47 2.52
C TYR A 132 -10.19 11.88 3.99
N GLU A 133 -11.25 11.51 4.69
CA GLU A 133 -11.38 11.66 6.13
C GLU A 133 -11.93 10.36 6.71
N GLY A 134 -11.13 9.72 7.56
CA GLY A 134 -11.43 8.45 8.20
C GLY A 134 -11.05 8.46 9.67
N LYS A 135 -11.05 7.27 10.27
CA LYS A 135 -10.70 7.09 11.68
C LYS A 135 -9.20 7.21 11.92
N PHE A 136 -8.38 6.69 11.02
CA PHE A 136 -6.94 6.60 11.16
C PHE A 136 -6.20 7.57 10.23
N TRP A 137 -6.80 7.95 9.12
CA TRP A 137 -6.17 8.77 8.10
C TRP A 137 -7.03 9.97 7.72
N ARG A 138 -6.37 11.11 7.59
CA ARG A 138 -6.92 12.30 6.94
C ARG A 138 -5.95 12.73 5.83
N VAL A 139 -6.47 12.87 4.61
CA VAL A 139 -5.66 13.23 3.44
C VAL A 139 -6.34 14.37 2.68
N PRO A 140 -5.74 15.56 2.59
CA PRO A 140 -4.55 16.03 3.32
C PRO A 140 -4.76 16.15 4.83
N PRO A 141 -3.70 16.12 5.64
CA PRO A 141 -3.81 16.24 7.09
C PRO A 141 -4.04 17.71 7.49
N GLY A 142 -5.31 18.07 7.76
CA GLY A 142 -5.65 19.40 8.26
C GLY A 142 -5.37 20.53 7.25
N GLU A 143 -5.08 21.72 7.76
CA GLU A 143 -4.76 22.88 6.94
C GLU A 143 -3.26 22.91 6.60
N THR A 144 -2.94 22.62 5.35
CA THR A 144 -1.58 22.72 4.83
C THR A 144 -1.50 23.93 3.89
N PRO A 145 -0.83 25.03 4.30
CA PRO A 145 -0.66 26.19 3.44
C PRO A 145 0.15 25.86 2.20
N TRP A 146 -0.21 26.44 1.07
CA TRP A 146 0.49 26.25 -0.18
C TRP A 146 0.63 27.54 -0.97
N THR A 147 1.86 27.90 -1.29
CA THR A 147 2.19 29.19 -1.90
C THR A 147 2.86 29.10 -3.27
N LEU A 148 3.01 27.89 -3.84
CA LEU A 148 3.68 27.70 -5.11
C LEU A 148 2.76 28.03 -6.28
N ASP A 149 3.00 29.12 -6.99
CA ASP A 149 2.19 29.60 -8.12
C ASP A 149 2.05 28.56 -9.24
N ALA A 150 3.09 27.77 -9.51
CA ALA A 150 3.07 26.72 -10.51
C ALA A 150 1.96 25.70 -10.26
N THR A 151 1.64 25.38 -9.00
CA THR A 151 0.58 24.46 -8.65
C THR A 151 -0.81 25.05 -8.92
N GLN A 152 -1.00 26.34 -8.72
CA GLN A 152 -2.25 27.02 -9.07
C GLN A 152 -2.48 27.02 -10.59
N LYS A 153 -1.40 27.16 -11.36
CA LYS A 153 -1.46 27.25 -12.82
C LYS A 153 -1.58 25.89 -13.53
N TRP A 154 -0.87 24.86 -13.03
CA TRP A 154 -0.70 23.58 -13.72
C TRP A 154 -1.22 22.35 -12.95
N GLY A 155 -1.50 22.52 -11.68
CA GLY A 155 -2.02 21.49 -10.80
C GLY A 155 -3.46 21.76 -10.41
N GLY A 156 -3.82 21.31 -9.20
CA GLY A 156 -5.15 21.48 -8.61
C GLY A 156 -5.09 21.10 -7.12
N GLY A 157 -6.29 20.92 -6.54
CA GLY A 157 -6.38 20.51 -5.13
C GLY A 157 -6.12 21.62 -4.12
N ILE A 158 -5.86 22.86 -4.57
CA ILE A 158 -5.66 24.03 -3.71
C ILE A 158 -6.88 24.94 -3.79
N ARG A 159 -7.40 25.34 -2.63
CA ARG A 159 -8.47 26.32 -2.49
C ARG A 159 -8.08 27.30 -1.38
N ASP A 160 -8.18 28.59 -1.66
CA ASP A 160 -7.86 29.68 -0.70
C ASP A 160 -6.46 29.56 -0.07
N GLY A 161 -5.47 29.16 -0.89
CA GLY A 161 -4.08 28.99 -0.43
C GLY A 161 -3.83 27.77 0.46
N VAL A 162 -4.77 26.83 0.52
CA VAL A 162 -4.69 25.63 1.35
C VAL A 162 -4.84 24.37 0.48
N VAL A 163 -4.02 23.37 0.73
CA VAL A 163 -4.16 22.04 0.08
C VAL A 163 -5.41 21.35 0.60
N ARG A 164 -6.37 21.09 -0.28
CA ARG A 164 -7.64 20.41 0.03
C ARG A 164 -7.72 19.02 -0.55
N ALA A 165 -6.97 18.73 -1.60
CA ALA A 165 -6.86 17.40 -2.19
C ALA A 165 -5.46 17.20 -2.76
N ILE A 166 -5.03 15.96 -2.88
CA ILE A 166 -3.77 15.59 -3.52
C ILE A 166 -4.03 14.69 -4.73
N SER A 167 -3.14 14.75 -5.72
CA SER A 167 -3.13 13.78 -6.81
C SER A 167 -1.99 12.80 -6.58
N VAL A 168 -2.31 11.54 -6.35
CA VAL A 168 -1.29 10.48 -6.20
C VAL A 168 -0.85 10.03 -7.58
N VAL A 169 0.42 10.24 -7.89
CA VAL A 169 1.03 9.93 -9.19
C VAL A 169 2.34 9.17 -8.99
N PRO A 170 2.70 8.25 -9.92
CA PRO A 170 1.94 7.90 -11.13
C PRO A 170 0.69 7.06 -10.83
N LYS A 171 -0.24 7.01 -11.77
CA LYS A 171 -1.31 6.02 -11.74
C LYS A 171 -0.80 4.70 -12.34
N PRO A 172 -1.32 3.53 -11.92
CA PRO A 172 -1.01 2.25 -12.55
C PRO A 172 -1.33 2.25 -14.06
N VAL A 173 -0.63 1.41 -14.82
CA VAL A 173 -0.92 1.13 -16.24
C VAL A 173 -2.22 0.35 -16.36
N GLN A 174 -2.37 -0.67 -15.51
CA GLN A 174 -3.57 -1.51 -15.48
C GLN A 174 -4.79 -0.71 -15.00
N LYS A 175 -5.96 -0.93 -15.62
CA LYS A 175 -7.19 -0.20 -15.33
C LYS A 175 -8.30 -1.14 -14.87
N PRO A 176 -9.07 -0.76 -13.85
CA PRO A 176 -8.96 0.47 -13.05
C PRO A 176 -7.75 0.51 -12.14
N HIS A 177 -7.15 -0.61 -11.83
CA HIS A 177 -5.95 -0.82 -11.00
C HIS A 177 -5.40 -2.24 -11.22
N PRO A 178 -4.20 -2.61 -10.71
CA PRO A 178 -3.71 -3.99 -10.72
C PRO A 178 -4.69 -4.96 -10.07
N PRO A 179 -4.68 -6.26 -10.42
CA PRO A 179 -5.44 -7.28 -9.72
C PRO A 179 -5.15 -7.25 -8.21
N LEU A 180 -6.21 -7.36 -7.41
CA LEU A 180 -6.15 -7.26 -5.95
C LEU A 180 -6.20 -8.64 -5.31
N TRP A 181 -5.31 -8.87 -4.36
CA TRP A 181 -5.23 -10.10 -3.58
C TRP A 181 -5.27 -9.74 -2.09
N VAL A 182 -5.94 -10.52 -1.30
CA VAL A 182 -5.97 -10.39 0.16
C VAL A 182 -5.69 -11.74 0.77
N THR A 183 -4.79 -11.79 1.74
CA THR A 183 -4.59 -13.00 2.52
C THR A 183 -5.81 -13.23 3.39
N ALA A 184 -6.46 -14.37 3.24
CA ALA A 184 -7.56 -14.79 4.09
C ALA A 184 -7.04 -15.87 5.05
N SER A 185 -7.37 -15.73 6.33
CA SER A 185 -7.24 -16.78 7.34
C SER A 185 -8.64 -17.12 7.83
N ASN A 186 -8.95 -18.40 7.84
CA ASN A 186 -10.20 -18.91 8.41
C ASN A 186 -10.10 -18.95 9.93
#